data_8b7697abe734a4d55aa67c36d2cdc33f
#
_entry.id   8b7697abe734a4d55aa67c36d2cdc33f
#
_cell.length_a   1.000
_cell.length_b   1.000
_cell.length_c   1.000
_cell.angle_alpha   90.00
_cell.angle_beta   90.00
_cell.angle_gamma   90.00
#
_symmetry.space_group_name_H-M   'P 1'
#
loop_
_entity.id
_entity.type
_entity.pdbx_description
1 polymer ?
#
loop_
_entity_poly.entity_id
_entity_poly.type
_entity_poly.pdbx_seq_one_letter_code
_entity_poly.pdbx_strand_id
1 'polypeptide(L)'
;MIEPADDVAQPSPAADAHPTAEPVVPRHAAAAGRRGKQRSASVSFLRETVIILVSALVLSLIVKTFLVQAFFIPSASMHDTLIENDRILVSKLSPGPFDLHRGDIVVFKDPGGWLPAPVETERGPIGTAVRDTLTYVGLYPDDAGEHLVKRLIGLPGDHVTCAGAGKKLTVNGAPLDEPYLAPGAQPCETAFDTVVPPESMWVMGDNRQHSADSRFHQGEPGGGSVPLKNVVGKAFVIVWPADHWQLLRNPGATFADVPDPS
;
A
#
# COMPACT_ATOMS: atom_id res chain seq x y z
N MET A 1 81.74 -18.43 4.18
CA MET A 1 83.07 -18.36 3.48
C MET A 1 83.14 -16.94 2.98
N ILE A 2 83.83 -16.19 3.77
CA ILE A 2 84.88 -15.18 3.43
C ILE A 2 84.34 -13.81 2.97
N GLU A 3 84.48 -12.93 3.92
CA GLU A 3 84.96 -11.53 3.83
C GLU A 3 86.31 -11.43 3.09
N PRO A 4 86.91 -10.30 2.81
CA PRO A 4 86.94 -9.02 3.54
C PRO A 4 86.96 -7.77 2.58
N ALA A 5 86.69 -6.58 3.10
CA ALA A 5 87.60 -5.61 3.80
C ALA A 5 88.27 -4.60 2.88
N ASP A 6 88.33 -3.43 3.41
CA ASP A 6 89.30 -2.33 3.49
C ASP A 6 89.31 -1.28 2.38
N ASP A 7 89.61 -0.06 2.54
CA ASP A 7 90.03 0.77 3.65
C ASP A 7 90.23 2.24 3.17
N VAL A 8 90.14 3.18 4.11
CA VAL A 8 91.01 4.34 4.28
C VAL A 8 90.96 5.58 3.33
N ALA A 9 90.61 6.67 3.85
CA ALA A 9 91.43 7.84 4.28
C ALA A 9 90.78 9.20 3.92
N GLN A 10 90.61 9.98 4.93
CA GLN A 10 90.61 11.47 4.97
C GLN A 10 91.99 12.04 4.58
N PRO A 11 92.16 13.35 4.30
CA PRO A 11 91.94 14.42 5.28
C PRO A 11 91.41 15.79 4.74
N SER A 12 90.94 16.58 5.68
CA SER A 12 90.81 18.06 5.70
C SER A 12 92.19 18.77 5.64
N PRO A 13 92.35 20.10 5.44
CA PRO A 13 91.61 21.17 6.15
C PRO A 13 91.53 22.57 5.45
N ALA A 14 90.87 23.51 6.21
CA ALA A 14 91.10 24.95 6.36
C ALA A 14 90.46 25.90 5.33
N ALA A 15 89.60 26.71 5.80
CA ALA A 15 89.59 28.06 6.47
C ALA A 15 89.27 29.19 5.44
N ASP A 16 88.28 29.97 5.61
CA ASP A 16 88.31 31.35 6.15
C ASP A 16 87.07 32.16 5.84
N ALA A 17 86.62 32.89 6.88
CA ALA A 17 86.06 34.22 6.88
C ALA A 17 84.66 34.61 6.51
N HIS A 18 83.95 35.02 7.50
CA HIS A 18 82.74 35.88 7.56
C HIS A 18 82.81 37.20 6.73
N PRO A 19 81.65 37.90 6.46
CA PRO A 19 80.68 38.35 7.50
C PRO A 19 79.20 38.39 7.09
N THR A 20 78.41 38.23 8.16
CA THR A 20 77.07 38.82 8.48
C THR A 20 76.26 39.59 7.45
N ALA A 21 75.07 39.02 7.20
CA ALA A 21 73.88 39.84 6.94
C ALA A 21 72.65 39.18 7.58
N GLU A 22 71.98 39.88 8.47
CA GLU A 22 70.72 39.50 9.12
C GLU A 22 69.60 39.24 8.14
N PRO A 23 68.75 38.27 8.34
CA PRO A 23 67.52 38.17 7.57
C PRO A 23 66.42 39.03 8.16
N VAL A 24 65.92 39.92 7.36
CA VAL A 24 64.71 40.71 7.59
C VAL A 24 63.49 39.76 7.62
N VAL A 25 62.84 39.69 8.76
CA VAL A 25 61.55 39.01 8.98
C VAL A 25 60.45 39.88 8.40
N PRO A 26 59.68 39.40 7.43
CA PRO A 26 58.40 40.07 7.08
C PRO A 26 57.34 39.65 8.06
N ARG A 27 56.88 40.58 8.85
CA ARG A 27 55.72 40.50 9.72
C ARG A 27 54.42 40.48 8.93
N HIS A 28 53.56 39.55 9.34
CA HIS A 28 52.11 39.70 9.29
C HIS A 28 51.43 39.87 7.92
N ALA A 29 51.03 38.76 7.34
CA ALA A 29 49.82 38.74 6.49
C ALA A 29 48.67 38.12 7.30
N ALA A 30 47.65 38.94 7.48
CA ALA A 30 46.54 38.75 8.36
C ALA A 30 45.69 37.50 8.09
N ALA A 31 45.26 36.92 9.19
CA ALA A 31 44.16 35.97 9.24
C ALA A 31 42.82 36.63 8.88
N ALA A 32 42.54 36.75 7.60
CA ALA A 32 41.24 37.22 7.15
C ALA A 32 40.79 36.31 5.97
N GLY A 33 40.10 35.22 6.25
CA GLY A 33 39.60 34.39 5.16
C GLY A 33 38.83 33.11 5.55
N ARG A 34 38.62 32.82 6.85
CA ARG A 34 37.93 31.58 7.23
C ARG A 34 36.47 31.67 7.62
N ARG A 35 35.89 32.89 7.76
CA ARG A 35 34.47 33.04 8.14
C ARG A 35 33.46 32.96 7.01
N GLY A 36 33.86 33.14 5.75
CA GLY A 36 32.95 33.07 4.60
C GLY A 36 32.57 31.64 4.16
N LYS A 37 33.48 30.69 4.34
CA LYS A 37 33.28 29.32 3.83
C LYS A 37 32.36 28.45 4.71
N GLN A 38 32.28 28.74 6.01
CA GLN A 38 31.40 28.01 6.92
C GLN A 38 29.92 28.38 6.76
N ARG A 39 29.62 29.67 6.47
CA ARG A 39 28.23 30.10 6.20
C ARG A 39 27.69 29.53 4.89
N SER A 40 28.52 29.40 3.89
CA SER A 40 28.15 28.77 2.59
C SER A 40 27.85 27.28 2.72
N ALA A 41 28.61 26.54 3.53
CA ALA A 41 28.41 25.11 3.73
C ALA A 41 27.11 24.80 4.51
N SER A 42 26.77 25.60 5.53
CA SER A 42 25.53 25.41 6.28
C SER A 42 24.28 25.76 5.46
N VAL A 43 24.36 26.76 4.60
CA VAL A 43 23.24 27.15 3.72
C VAL A 43 23.03 26.09 2.62
N SER A 44 24.10 25.53 2.05
CA SER A 44 23.95 24.44 1.07
C SER A 44 23.41 23.16 1.72
N PHE A 45 23.88 22.81 2.92
CA PHE A 45 23.37 21.67 3.68
C PHE A 45 21.86 21.84 3.98
N LEU A 46 21.45 22.99 4.48
CA LEU A 46 20.04 23.28 4.74
C LEU A 46 19.19 23.18 3.47
N ARG A 47 19.67 23.76 2.37
CA ARG A 47 18.99 23.68 1.07
C ARG A 47 18.85 22.23 0.58
N GLU A 48 19.91 21.44 0.68
CA GLU A 48 19.89 20.01 0.28
C GLU A 48 18.91 19.22 1.16
N THR A 49 18.94 19.43 2.46
CA THR A 49 17.99 18.80 3.40
C THR A 49 16.54 19.16 3.05
N VAL A 50 16.26 20.42 2.78
CA VAL A 50 14.91 20.88 2.38
C VAL A 50 14.49 20.24 1.06
N ILE A 51 15.37 20.17 0.07
CA ILE A 51 15.06 19.51 -1.22
C ILE A 51 14.75 18.03 -1.00
N ILE A 52 15.52 17.32 -0.20
CA ILE A 52 15.27 15.91 0.11
C ILE A 52 13.93 15.73 0.81
N LEU A 53 13.64 16.54 1.82
CA LEU A 53 12.36 16.48 2.55
C LEU A 53 11.16 16.78 1.64
N VAL A 54 11.26 17.82 0.82
CA VAL A 54 10.21 18.19 -0.13
C VAL A 54 10.01 17.10 -1.18
N SER A 55 11.10 16.56 -1.75
CA SER A 55 10.99 15.49 -2.74
C SER A 55 10.40 14.19 -2.14
N ALA A 56 10.79 13.84 -0.91
CA ALA A 56 10.22 12.71 -0.20
C ALA A 56 8.73 12.90 0.10
N LEU A 57 8.34 14.12 0.52
CA LEU A 57 6.93 14.45 0.75
C LEU A 57 6.11 14.36 -0.54
N VAL A 58 6.60 14.95 -1.63
CA VAL A 58 5.94 14.90 -2.94
C VAL A 58 5.80 13.45 -3.42
N LEU A 59 6.88 12.66 -3.33
CA LEU A 59 6.84 11.26 -3.71
C LEU A 59 5.83 10.47 -2.85
N SER A 60 5.84 10.67 -1.54
CA SER A 60 4.88 10.05 -0.61
C SER A 60 3.44 10.41 -0.98
N LEU A 61 3.19 11.67 -1.30
CA LEU A 61 1.86 12.13 -1.72
C LEU A 61 1.42 11.48 -3.03
N ILE A 62 2.30 11.36 -4.01
CA ILE A 62 2.02 10.67 -5.29
C ILE A 62 1.67 9.20 -5.03
N VAL A 63 2.49 8.49 -4.26
CA VAL A 63 2.25 7.07 -3.93
C VAL A 63 0.89 6.91 -3.25
N LYS A 64 0.60 7.71 -2.23
CA LYS A 64 -0.66 7.65 -1.49
C LYS A 64 -1.87 8.02 -2.34
N THR A 65 -1.76 9.00 -3.21
CA THR A 65 -2.90 9.46 -4.02
C THR A 65 -3.23 8.49 -5.15
N PHE A 66 -2.21 7.94 -5.83
CA PHE A 66 -2.40 7.20 -7.07
C PHE A 66 -2.18 5.68 -6.98
N LEU A 67 -1.42 5.20 -6.00
CA LEU A 67 -0.98 3.81 -5.99
C LEU A 67 -1.62 2.98 -4.87
N VAL A 68 -1.63 3.49 -3.63
CA VAL A 68 -2.02 2.68 -2.47
C VAL A 68 -2.87 3.48 -1.49
N GLN A 69 -3.88 2.82 -0.94
CA GLN A 69 -4.72 3.37 0.13
C GLN A 69 -4.87 2.35 1.26
N ALA A 70 -4.83 2.84 2.50
CA ALA A 70 -5.08 2.00 3.68
C ALA A 70 -6.57 2.01 4.04
N PHE A 71 -7.09 0.85 4.44
CA PHE A 71 -8.46 0.68 4.93
C PHE A 71 -8.47 -0.05 6.25
N PHE A 72 -9.48 0.24 7.06
CA PHE A 72 -9.78 -0.43 8.31
C PHE A 72 -10.94 -1.40 8.11
N ILE A 73 -10.87 -2.59 8.71
CA ILE A 73 -11.91 -3.62 8.61
C ILE A 73 -12.80 -3.57 9.86
N PRO A 74 -14.04 -3.08 9.74
CA PRO A 74 -14.94 -2.94 10.88
C PRO A 74 -15.86 -4.15 11.09
N SER A 75 -15.91 -5.12 10.17
CA SER A 75 -16.94 -6.17 10.17
C SER A 75 -16.37 -7.56 9.92
N ALA A 76 -17.09 -8.57 10.42
CA ALA A 76 -16.76 -9.98 10.31
C ALA A 76 -17.08 -10.62 8.95
N SER A 77 -17.55 -9.85 7.94
CA SER A 77 -18.03 -10.42 6.67
C SER A 77 -16.97 -11.15 5.85
N MET A 78 -15.70 -10.88 6.10
CA MET A 78 -14.54 -11.52 5.47
C MET A 78 -13.74 -12.35 6.48
N HIS A 79 -14.36 -12.68 7.63
CA HIS A 79 -13.70 -13.42 8.70
C HIS A 79 -13.05 -14.70 8.21
N ASP A 80 -11.94 -15.04 8.84
CA ASP A 80 -10.90 -15.98 8.51
C ASP A 80 -9.84 -15.42 7.52
N THR A 81 -10.25 -14.69 6.47
CA THR A 81 -9.31 -13.98 5.59
C THR A 81 -8.94 -12.59 6.12
N LEU A 82 -9.94 -11.84 6.58
CA LEU A 82 -9.80 -10.53 7.24
C LEU A 82 -10.62 -10.54 8.52
N ILE A 83 -10.02 -10.13 9.62
CA ILE A 83 -10.71 -10.02 10.91
C ILE A 83 -10.96 -8.55 11.27
N GLU A 84 -11.87 -8.33 12.21
CA GLU A 84 -12.14 -6.97 12.71
C GLU A 84 -10.88 -6.36 13.30
N ASN A 85 -10.70 -5.07 13.05
CA ASN A 85 -9.55 -4.24 13.41
C ASN A 85 -8.31 -4.44 12.53
N ASP A 86 -8.34 -5.30 11.52
CA ASP A 86 -7.29 -5.34 10.51
C ASP A 86 -7.16 -4.00 9.79
N ARG A 87 -5.93 -3.65 9.44
CA ARG A 87 -5.64 -2.59 8.49
C ARG A 87 -5.01 -3.21 7.26
N ILE A 88 -5.64 -2.99 6.14
CA ILE A 88 -5.22 -3.52 4.85
C ILE A 88 -4.69 -2.41 3.96
N LEU A 89 -3.77 -2.76 3.06
CA LEU A 89 -3.40 -1.89 1.95
C LEU A 89 -4.06 -2.37 0.66
N VAL A 90 -4.56 -1.39 -0.07
CA VAL A 90 -5.32 -1.57 -1.31
C VAL A 90 -4.58 -0.89 -2.44
N SER A 91 -4.32 -1.62 -3.50
CA SER A 91 -3.75 -1.09 -4.74
C SER A 91 -4.85 -0.44 -5.58
N LYS A 92 -4.65 0.82 -5.93
CA LYS A 92 -5.54 1.58 -6.84
C LYS A 92 -5.26 1.31 -8.32
N LEU A 93 -4.30 0.45 -8.61
CA LEU A 93 -3.93 0.09 -9.98
C LEU A 93 -4.87 -0.95 -10.59
N SER A 94 -5.81 -1.49 -9.81
CA SER A 94 -6.86 -2.42 -10.26
C SER A 94 -8.23 -1.94 -9.75
N PRO A 95 -9.25 -1.74 -10.59
CA PRO A 95 -9.19 -1.75 -12.04
C PRO A 95 -8.48 -0.51 -12.59
N GLY A 96 -7.66 -0.68 -13.60
CA GLY A 96 -6.91 0.40 -14.22
C GLY A 96 -5.82 -0.17 -15.12
N PRO A 97 -4.52 0.05 -14.80
CA PRO A 97 -3.43 -0.61 -15.53
C PRO A 97 -3.41 -2.14 -15.40
N PHE A 98 -4.03 -2.67 -14.33
CA PHE A 98 -4.14 -4.12 -14.09
C PHE A 98 -5.60 -4.52 -13.96
N ASP A 99 -5.93 -5.66 -14.56
CA ASP A 99 -7.28 -6.22 -14.50
C ASP A 99 -7.59 -6.82 -13.12
N LEU A 100 -8.87 -6.89 -12.82
CA LEU A 100 -9.39 -7.66 -11.71
C LEU A 100 -9.59 -9.11 -12.15
N HIS A 101 -9.33 -10.05 -11.23
CA HIS A 101 -9.52 -11.47 -11.47
C HIS A 101 -10.49 -12.06 -10.44
N ARG A 102 -11.22 -13.09 -10.82
CA ARG A 102 -12.02 -13.89 -9.88
C ARG A 102 -11.14 -14.34 -8.72
N GLY A 103 -11.64 -14.23 -7.49
CA GLY A 103 -10.88 -14.49 -6.27
C GLY A 103 -10.18 -13.30 -5.65
N ASP A 104 -10.07 -12.17 -6.32
CA ASP A 104 -9.48 -10.96 -5.74
C ASP A 104 -10.34 -10.41 -4.61
N ILE A 105 -9.69 -9.90 -3.57
CA ILE A 105 -10.36 -9.16 -2.51
C ILE A 105 -10.43 -7.69 -2.94
N VAL A 106 -11.63 -7.19 -3.12
CA VAL A 106 -11.88 -5.84 -3.64
C VAL A 106 -12.50 -4.94 -2.59
N VAL A 107 -12.04 -3.69 -2.58
CA VAL A 107 -12.65 -2.60 -1.83
C VAL A 107 -13.43 -1.73 -2.80
N PHE A 108 -14.67 -1.44 -2.47
CA PHE A 108 -15.55 -0.66 -3.34
C PHE A 108 -16.48 0.24 -2.53
N LYS A 109 -16.93 1.32 -3.16
CA LYS A 109 -17.94 2.21 -2.61
C LYS A 109 -19.32 1.55 -2.65
N ASP A 110 -20.13 1.80 -1.63
CA ASP A 110 -21.51 1.34 -1.58
C ASP A 110 -22.21 1.62 -2.93
N PRO A 111 -22.73 0.58 -3.61
CA PRO A 111 -23.45 0.76 -4.87
C PRO A 111 -24.81 1.47 -4.67
N GLY A 112 -25.28 1.58 -3.45
CA GLY A 112 -26.48 2.28 -3.03
C GLY A 112 -27.37 1.41 -2.16
N GLY A 113 -27.38 1.68 -0.86
CA GLY A 113 -28.29 1.05 0.11
C GLY A 113 -27.79 -0.24 0.76
N TRP A 114 -26.55 -0.66 0.49
CA TRP A 114 -25.95 -1.82 1.17
C TRP A 114 -25.51 -1.50 2.59
N LEU A 115 -25.15 -0.26 2.83
CA LEU A 115 -24.77 0.24 4.15
C LEU A 115 -25.89 1.13 4.74
N PRO A 116 -26.07 1.10 6.06
CA PRO A 116 -26.92 2.08 6.72
C PRO A 116 -26.44 3.50 6.39
N ALA A 117 -27.38 4.44 6.26
CA ALA A 117 -27.03 5.84 6.06
C ALA A 117 -26.04 6.30 7.14
N PRO A 118 -24.97 7.03 6.75
CA PRO A 118 -23.98 7.51 7.73
C PRO A 118 -24.67 8.33 8.82
N VAL A 119 -24.41 7.99 10.07
CA VAL A 119 -24.84 8.84 11.19
C VAL A 119 -23.98 10.08 11.16
N GLU A 120 -24.52 11.19 10.72
CA GLU A 120 -23.86 12.50 10.79
C GLU A 120 -23.59 12.85 12.26
N THR A 121 -22.39 12.59 12.72
CA THR A 121 -21.95 13.09 14.04
C THR A 121 -21.59 14.56 13.84
N GLU A 122 -22.44 15.46 14.31
CA GLU A 122 -22.14 16.90 14.32
C GLU A 122 -20.85 17.15 15.10
N ARG A 123 -19.77 17.40 14.39
CA ARG A 123 -18.47 17.80 14.94
C ARG A 123 -18.30 19.29 14.70
N GLY A 124 -17.86 20.01 15.73
CA GLY A 124 -17.55 21.43 15.58
C GLY A 124 -16.45 21.67 14.53
N PRO A 125 -16.33 22.90 13.99
CA PRO A 125 -15.47 23.22 12.84
C PRO A 125 -13.98 22.87 13.07
N ILE A 126 -13.50 22.90 14.31
CA ILE A 126 -12.11 22.54 14.66
C ILE A 126 -11.91 21.03 14.55
N GLY A 127 -12.89 20.22 15.01
CA GLY A 127 -12.84 18.76 14.93
C GLY A 127 -12.84 18.27 13.47
N THR A 128 -13.60 18.92 12.61
CA THR A 128 -13.66 18.65 11.18
C THR A 128 -12.32 18.98 10.51
N ALA A 129 -11.75 20.17 10.74
CA ALA A 129 -10.48 20.56 10.16
C ALA A 129 -9.31 19.66 10.59
N VAL A 130 -9.27 19.25 11.86
CA VAL A 130 -8.25 18.30 12.36
C VAL A 130 -8.41 16.94 11.70
N ARG A 131 -9.63 16.42 11.61
CA ARG A 131 -9.91 15.16 10.94
C ARG A 131 -9.50 15.22 9.47
N ASP A 132 -9.95 16.23 8.73
CA ASP A 132 -9.65 16.38 7.32
C ASP A 132 -8.15 16.47 7.06
N THR A 133 -7.41 17.18 7.93
CA THR A 133 -5.95 17.22 7.87
C THR A 133 -5.33 15.84 8.15
N LEU A 134 -5.79 15.13 9.18
CA LEU A 134 -5.29 13.80 9.52
C LEU A 134 -5.65 12.76 8.45
N THR A 135 -6.84 12.86 7.85
CA THR A 135 -7.28 12.06 6.72
C THR A 135 -6.40 12.34 5.49
N TYR A 136 -6.17 13.63 5.18
CA TYR A 136 -5.30 14.03 4.08
C TYR A 136 -3.87 13.50 4.23
N VAL A 137 -3.32 13.53 5.44
CA VAL A 137 -2.00 12.96 5.77
C VAL A 137 -2.05 11.42 5.90
N GLY A 138 -3.25 10.80 5.97
CA GLY A 138 -3.47 9.36 6.05
C GLY A 138 -3.27 8.77 7.43
N LEU A 139 -3.30 9.59 8.44
CA LEU A 139 -3.29 9.17 9.83
C LEU A 139 -4.69 8.84 10.37
N TYR A 140 -5.73 9.30 9.67
CA TYR A 140 -7.12 8.99 9.99
C TYR A 140 -7.77 8.26 8.80
N PRO A 141 -8.50 7.13 9.01
CA PRO A 141 -9.22 6.45 7.93
C PRO A 141 -10.34 7.34 7.39
N ASP A 142 -10.38 7.50 6.07
CA ASP A 142 -11.41 8.29 5.36
C ASP A 142 -12.76 7.60 5.27
N ASP A 143 -12.90 6.37 5.77
CA ASP A 143 -13.78 5.36 5.21
C ASP A 143 -14.85 4.85 6.16
N ALA A 144 -15.05 5.47 7.31
CA ALA A 144 -16.03 4.99 8.28
C ALA A 144 -17.46 5.08 7.68
N GLY A 145 -17.86 4.06 6.91
CA GLY A 145 -19.23 3.84 6.51
C GLY A 145 -19.58 4.03 5.02
N GLU A 146 -18.61 4.17 4.13
CA GLU A 146 -18.88 4.31 2.68
C GLU A 146 -18.30 3.17 1.83
N HIS A 147 -17.42 2.35 2.41
CA HIS A 147 -16.71 1.31 1.65
C HIS A 147 -16.99 -0.09 2.21
N LEU A 148 -17.09 -1.03 1.28
CA LEU A 148 -17.22 -2.45 1.57
C LEU A 148 -16.01 -3.20 1.07
N VAL A 149 -15.72 -4.33 1.72
CA VAL A 149 -14.68 -5.26 1.32
C VAL A 149 -15.30 -6.63 1.12
N LYS A 150 -15.16 -7.21 -0.07
CA LYS A 150 -15.68 -8.53 -0.44
C LYS A 150 -14.72 -9.25 -1.39
N ARG A 151 -14.96 -10.53 -1.61
CA ARG A 151 -14.27 -11.30 -2.65
C ARG A 151 -15.01 -11.23 -3.95
N LEU A 152 -14.29 -10.96 -5.03
CA LEU A 152 -14.79 -10.97 -6.40
C LEU A 152 -15.01 -12.42 -6.86
N ILE A 153 -16.26 -12.77 -7.10
CA ILE A 153 -16.65 -14.12 -7.52
C ILE A 153 -16.93 -14.18 -9.03
N GLY A 154 -17.67 -13.21 -9.55
CA GLY A 154 -18.04 -13.16 -10.97
C GLY A 154 -17.63 -11.84 -11.62
N LEU A 155 -17.07 -11.94 -12.82
CA LEU A 155 -16.74 -10.85 -13.73
C LEU A 155 -17.92 -10.55 -14.67
N PRO A 156 -17.90 -9.43 -15.42
CA PRO A 156 -18.95 -9.13 -16.40
C PRO A 156 -19.22 -10.30 -17.36
N GLY A 157 -20.49 -10.69 -17.49
CA GLY A 157 -20.92 -11.79 -18.33
C GLY A 157 -20.90 -13.17 -17.65
N ASP A 158 -20.29 -13.30 -16.49
CA ASP A 158 -20.26 -14.60 -15.77
C ASP A 158 -21.68 -14.99 -15.30
N HIS A 159 -21.97 -16.27 -15.43
CA HIS A 159 -23.15 -16.91 -14.88
C HIS A 159 -22.82 -17.54 -13.53
N VAL A 160 -23.28 -16.91 -12.45
CA VAL A 160 -23.02 -17.33 -11.07
C VAL A 160 -24.26 -17.98 -10.50
N THR A 161 -24.17 -19.24 -10.08
CA THR A 161 -25.33 -19.97 -9.56
C THR A 161 -25.00 -20.73 -8.27
N CYS A 162 -26.01 -20.91 -7.45
CA CYS A 162 -26.00 -21.86 -6.34
C CYS A 162 -27.37 -22.53 -6.21
N ALA A 163 -27.40 -23.85 -6.12
CA ALA A 163 -28.64 -24.63 -6.03
C ALA A 163 -29.22 -24.71 -4.60
N GLY A 164 -28.66 -23.97 -3.62
CA GLY A 164 -29.12 -23.93 -2.24
C GLY A 164 -28.14 -24.51 -1.24
N ALA A 165 -28.60 -24.65 0.01
CA ALA A 165 -27.79 -25.05 1.14
C ALA A 165 -27.02 -26.37 0.90
N GLY A 166 -25.74 -26.37 1.29
CA GLY A 166 -24.84 -27.51 1.15
C GLY A 166 -24.39 -27.82 -0.29
N LYS A 167 -24.75 -26.98 -1.26
CA LYS A 167 -24.30 -27.10 -2.65
C LYS A 167 -23.11 -26.16 -2.90
N LYS A 168 -22.21 -26.58 -3.80
CA LYS A 168 -21.12 -25.72 -4.28
C LYS A 168 -21.67 -24.55 -5.08
N LEU A 169 -20.98 -23.43 -4.97
CA LEU A 169 -21.14 -22.32 -5.89
C LEU A 169 -20.61 -22.76 -7.26
N THR A 170 -21.25 -22.32 -8.35
CA THR A 170 -20.76 -22.52 -9.70
C THR A 170 -20.60 -21.20 -10.43
N VAL A 171 -19.57 -21.10 -11.24
CA VAL A 171 -19.37 -19.98 -12.17
C VAL A 171 -19.20 -20.56 -13.57
N ASN A 172 -20.04 -20.11 -14.52
CA ASN A 172 -20.08 -20.61 -15.88
C ASN A 172 -20.19 -22.14 -15.96
N GLY A 173 -20.94 -22.73 -15.01
CA GLY A 173 -21.14 -24.18 -14.89
C GLY A 173 -20.01 -24.93 -14.16
N ALA A 174 -18.86 -24.32 -13.91
CA ALA A 174 -17.77 -24.92 -13.16
C ALA A 174 -18.01 -24.81 -11.64
N PRO A 175 -18.01 -25.92 -10.88
CA PRO A 175 -18.16 -25.88 -9.43
C PRO A 175 -16.89 -25.37 -8.75
N LEU A 176 -17.03 -24.48 -7.78
CA LEU A 176 -15.90 -23.92 -7.03
C LEU A 176 -15.58 -24.75 -5.79
N ASP A 177 -14.29 -24.99 -5.57
CA ASP A 177 -13.75 -25.40 -4.28
C ASP A 177 -13.18 -24.14 -3.58
N GLU A 178 -13.80 -23.77 -2.47
CA GLU A 178 -13.58 -22.47 -1.81
C GLU A 178 -12.88 -22.62 -0.46
N PRO A 179 -11.55 -22.85 -0.43
CA PRO A 179 -10.79 -23.11 0.79
C PRO A 179 -10.65 -21.86 1.69
N TYR A 180 -11.04 -20.70 1.19
CA TYR A 180 -11.00 -19.42 1.90
C TYR A 180 -12.28 -19.14 2.72
N LEU A 181 -13.27 -20.01 2.66
CA LEU A 181 -14.48 -19.84 3.47
C LEU A 181 -14.15 -19.94 4.95
N ALA A 182 -14.82 -19.09 5.76
CA ALA A 182 -14.72 -19.18 7.20
C ALA A 182 -15.10 -20.58 7.69
N PRO A 183 -14.49 -21.09 8.79
CA PRO A 183 -14.78 -22.41 9.31
C PRO A 183 -16.29 -22.63 9.58
N GLY A 184 -16.85 -23.66 8.99
CA GLY A 184 -18.28 -23.96 9.07
C GLY A 184 -19.18 -23.16 8.12
N ALA A 185 -18.63 -22.19 7.39
CA ALA A 185 -19.39 -21.48 6.38
C ALA A 185 -19.76 -22.39 5.20
N GLN A 186 -21.00 -22.22 4.71
CA GLN A 186 -21.48 -22.92 3.52
C GLN A 186 -21.37 -21.98 2.30
N PRO A 187 -21.10 -22.49 1.09
CA PRO A 187 -20.99 -21.68 -0.12
C PRO A 187 -22.19 -20.76 -0.36
N CYS A 188 -23.41 -21.28 -0.12
CA CYS A 188 -24.63 -20.49 -0.07
C CYS A 188 -25.70 -21.17 0.79
N GLU A 189 -26.70 -20.44 1.24
CA GLU A 189 -27.84 -20.96 2.01
C GLU A 189 -29.11 -21.00 1.15
N THR A 190 -29.30 -19.98 0.31
CA THR A 190 -30.45 -19.84 -0.57
C THR A 190 -30.01 -20.01 -2.02
N ALA A 191 -30.84 -20.70 -2.80
CA ALA A 191 -30.59 -20.85 -4.22
C ALA A 191 -30.68 -19.48 -4.93
N PHE A 192 -29.77 -19.26 -5.86
CA PHE A 192 -29.79 -18.11 -6.75
C PHE A 192 -29.16 -18.46 -8.10
N ASP A 193 -29.54 -17.69 -9.09
CA ASP A 193 -29.11 -17.82 -10.48
C ASP A 193 -29.02 -16.41 -11.06
N THR A 194 -27.82 -15.99 -11.46
CA THR A 194 -27.61 -14.62 -11.95
C THR A 194 -26.53 -14.58 -13.01
N VAL A 195 -26.74 -13.73 -14.01
CA VAL A 195 -25.70 -13.34 -14.97
C VAL A 195 -25.22 -11.94 -14.59
N VAL A 196 -23.92 -11.80 -14.40
CA VAL A 196 -23.31 -10.52 -14.02
C VAL A 196 -23.45 -9.52 -15.18
N PRO A 197 -24.08 -8.37 -14.97
CA PRO A 197 -24.25 -7.38 -16.03
C PRO A 197 -22.91 -6.85 -16.56
N PRO A 198 -22.88 -6.30 -17.79
CA PRO A 198 -21.73 -5.58 -18.30
C PRO A 198 -21.25 -4.50 -17.32
N GLU A 199 -19.93 -4.26 -17.25
CA GLU A 199 -19.29 -3.28 -16.37
C GLU A 199 -19.64 -3.43 -14.87
N SER A 200 -20.03 -4.63 -14.46
CA SER A 200 -20.36 -4.95 -13.08
C SER A 200 -19.62 -6.19 -12.61
N MET A 201 -19.62 -6.43 -11.31
CA MET A 201 -19.03 -7.61 -10.69
C MET A 201 -20.00 -8.21 -9.66
N TRP A 202 -19.87 -9.51 -9.41
CA TRP A 202 -20.56 -10.22 -8.35
C TRP A 202 -19.60 -10.50 -7.21
N VAL A 203 -19.95 -10.06 -6.01
CA VAL A 203 -19.07 -10.14 -4.85
C VAL A 203 -19.74 -10.89 -3.69
N MET A 204 -18.94 -11.65 -2.95
CA MET A 204 -19.41 -12.38 -1.77
C MET A 204 -18.39 -12.26 -0.63
N GLY A 205 -18.87 -12.31 0.61
CA GLY A 205 -17.99 -12.39 1.77
C GLY A 205 -17.49 -13.82 2.00
N ASP A 206 -16.30 -13.97 2.56
CA ASP A 206 -15.74 -15.28 2.92
C ASP A 206 -16.47 -15.89 4.11
N ASN A 207 -16.98 -15.05 5.02
CA ASN A 207 -17.92 -15.46 6.07
C ASN A 207 -19.36 -15.39 5.54
N ARG A 208 -19.74 -16.37 4.72
CA ARG A 208 -20.97 -16.43 3.92
C ARG A 208 -22.25 -16.12 4.70
N GLN A 209 -22.39 -16.63 5.91
CA GLN A 209 -23.59 -16.47 6.74
C GLN A 209 -23.66 -15.12 7.45
N HIS A 210 -22.52 -14.40 7.55
CA HIS A 210 -22.42 -13.10 8.20
C HIS A 210 -22.03 -12.00 7.20
N SER A 211 -22.43 -12.15 5.94
CA SER A 211 -22.12 -11.21 4.89
C SER A 211 -23.36 -10.78 4.14
N ALA A 212 -23.80 -9.53 4.33
CA ALA A 212 -24.69 -8.85 3.40
C ALA A 212 -23.88 -8.48 2.14
N ASP A 213 -24.04 -9.26 1.08
CA ASP A 213 -23.33 -9.12 -0.17
C ASP A 213 -24.27 -9.23 -1.37
N SER A 214 -23.76 -9.41 -2.56
CA SER A 214 -24.53 -9.48 -3.81
C SER A 214 -25.79 -10.35 -3.71
N ARG A 215 -25.74 -11.45 -2.96
CA ARG A 215 -26.87 -12.38 -2.79
C ARG A 215 -28.08 -11.74 -2.10
N PHE A 216 -27.85 -10.83 -1.17
CA PHE A 216 -28.90 -10.20 -0.38
C PHE A 216 -29.52 -8.99 -1.07
N HIS A 217 -28.84 -8.41 -2.05
CA HIS A 217 -29.22 -7.18 -2.72
C HIS A 217 -29.80 -7.40 -4.13
N GLN A 218 -30.20 -8.65 -4.47
CA GLN A 218 -30.76 -8.98 -5.78
C GLN A 218 -32.06 -8.24 -6.11
N GLY A 219 -32.82 -7.83 -5.10
CA GLY A 219 -34.02 -7.04 -5.26
C GLY A 219 -33.80 -5.54 -5.49
N GLU A 220 -32.54 -5.08 -5.43
CA GLU A 220 -32.17 -3.68 -5.58
C GLU A 220 -31.76 -3.33 -7.02
N PRO A 221 -31.67 -2.04 -7.36
CA PRO A 221 -31.16 -1.62 -8.66
C PRO A 221 -29.75 -2.18 -8.91
N GLY A 222 -29.60 -2.88 -10.04
CA GLY A 222 -28.35 -3.61 -10.37
C GLY A 222 -28.37 -5.10 -10.03
N GLY A 223 -29.48 -5.61 -9.44
CA GLY A 223 -29.66 -7.04 -9.18
C GLY A 223 -28.59 -7.62 -8.23
N GLY A 224 -28.09 -6.84 -7.28
CA GLY A 224 -27.01 -7.23 -6.38
C GLY A 224 -25.60 -7.13 -6.99
N SER A 225 -25.47 -6.76 -8.26
CA SER A 225 -24.16 -6.58 -8.89
C SER A 225 -23.58 -5.20 -8.58
N VAL A 226 -22.26 -5.14 -8.36
CA VAL A 226 -21.53 -3.90 -8.04
C VAL A 226 -20.89 -3.35 -9.32
N PRO A 227 -21.18 -2.10 -9.71
CA PRO A 227 -20.52 -1.48 -10.86
C PRO A 227 -19.00 -1.38 -10.70
N LEU A 228 -18.22 -1.73 -11.72
CA LEU A 228 -16.76 -1.66 -11.69
C LEU A 228 -16.25 -0.24 -11.38
N LYS A 229 -16.99 0.81 -11.77
CA LYS A 229 -16.64 2.20 -11.42
C LYS A 229 -16.65 2.49 -9.91
N ASN A 230 -17.32 1.66 -9.11
CA ASN A 230 -17.35 1.79 -7.66
C ASN A 230 -16.12 1.17 -6.99
N VAL A 231 -15.33 0.38 -7.74
CA VAL A 231 -14.14 -0.25 -7.19
C VAL A 231 -13.08 0.79 -6.88
N VAL A 232 -12.59 0.78 -5.65
CA VAL A 232 -11.46 1.61 -5.19
C VAL A 232 -10.15 0.91 -5.50
N GLY A 233 -10.12 -0.42 -5.34
CA GLY A 233 -8.94 -1.21 -5.65
C GLY A 233 -8.95 -2.62 -5.08
N LYS A 234 -7.83 -3.31 -5.28
CA LYS A 234 -7.56 -4.67 -4.82
C LYS A 234 -6.74 -4.67 -3.54
N ALA A 235 -7.22 -5.33 -2.49
CA ALA A 235 -6.47 -5.55 -1.28
C ALA A 235 -5.34 -6.56 -1.52
N PHE A 236 -4.15 -6.30 -1.00
CA PHE A 236 -2.98 -7.14 -1.24
C PHE A 236 -2.17 -7.49 0.00
N VAL A 237 -2.36 -6.81 1.12
CA VAL A 237 -1.63 -7.09 2.37
C VAL A 237 -2.40 -6.57 3.59
N ILE A 238 -2.36 -7.34 4.68
CA ILE A 238 -2.72 -6.92 6.03
C ILE A 238 -1.46 -6.37 6.68
N VAL A 239 -1.47 -5.12 7.13
CA VAL A 239 -0.29 -4.46 7.72
C VAL A 239 -0.38 -4.28 9.24
N TRP A 240 -1.57 -4.42 9.81
CA TRP A 240 -1.83 -4.31 11.23
C TRP A 240 -3.07 -5.11 11.62
N PRO A 241 -3.09 -5.78 12.78
CA PRO A 241 -2.00 -5.86 13.77
C PRO A 241 -0.81 -6.68 13.27
N ALA A 242 0.37 -6.52 13.90
CA ALA A 242 1.61 -7.11 13.41
C ALA A 242 1.64 -8.65 13.49
N ASP A 243 0.91 -9.22 14.42
CA ASP A 243 0.70 -10.68 14.59
C ASP A 243 -0.22 -11.29 13.53
N HIS A 244 -0.98 -10.45 12.81
CA HIS A 244 -1.82 -10.85 11.68
C HIS A 244 -1.26 -10.36 10.33
N TRP A 245 0.00 -9.93 10.27
CA TRP A 245 0.62 -9.51 9.01
C TRP A 245 0.62 -10.62 7.97
N GLN A 246 -0.02 -10.39 6.82
CA GLN A 246 -0.20 -11.40 5.79
C GLN A 246 -0.34 -10.78 4.41
N LEU A 247 0.28 -11.41 3.41
CA LEU A 247 0.01 -11.09 2.00
C LEU A 247 -1.31 -11.77 1.57
N LEU A 248 -2.24 -10.97 1.06
CA LEU A 248 -3.51 -11.44 0.55
C LEU A 248 -3.30 -11.95 -0.89
N ARG A 249 -3.27 -13.26 -1.04
CA ARG A 249 -3.09 -13.90 -2.34
C ARG A 249 -4.43 -14.28 -2.96
N ASN A 250 -4.51 -14.13 -4.27
CA ASN A 250 -5.66 -14.64 -5.02
C ASN A 250 -5.64 -16.17 -5.00
N PRO A 251 -6.75 -16.84 -4.64
CA PRO A 251 -6.88 -18.31 -4.68
C PRO A 251 -7.13 -18.78 -6.12
N GLY A 252 -6.20 -18.50 -7.04
CA GLY A 252 -6.36 -18.77 -8.47
C GLY A 252 -6.72 -20.22 -8.80
N ALA A 253 -6.29 -21.17 -7.99
CA ALA A 253 -6.64 -22.59 -8.17
C ALA A 253 -8.16 -22.84 -8.06
N THR A 254 -8.90 -22.09 -7.24
CA THR A 254 -10.36 -22.16 -7.12
C THR A 254 -11.08 -21.84 -8.44
N PHE A 255 -10.50 -20.95 -9.23
CA PHE A 255 -11.12 -20.44 -10.46
C PHE A 255 -10.44 -20.93 -11.75
N ALA A 256 -9.47 -21.86 -11.63
CA ALA A 256 -8.66 -22.30 -12.77
C ALA A 256 -9.48 -23.00 -13.86
N ASP A 257 -10.54 -23.73 -13.46
CA ASP A 257 -11.39 -24.49 -14.37
C ASP A 257 -12.64 -23.72 -14.83
N VAL A 258 -12.76 -22.45 -14.41
CA VAL A 258 -13.91 -21.63 -14.81
C VAL A 258 -13.70 -21.13 -16.24
N PRO A 259 -14.58 -21.53 -17.18
CA PRO A 259 -14.48 -21.06 -18.55
C PRO A 259 -14.81 -19.57 -18.66
N ASP A 260 -14.42 -18.96 -19.76
CA ASP A 260 -14.81 -17.60 -20.07
C ASP A 260 -16.33 -17.48 -20.24
N PRO A 261 -16.93 -16.31 -19.96
CA PRO A 261 -18.36 -16.10 -20.16
C PRO A 261 -18.74 -16.30 -21.63
N SER A 262 -19.89 -16.92 -21.85
CA SER A 262 -20.43 -17.26 -23.20
C SER A 262 -21.16 -16.09 -23.83
#